data_a4a3ec1e7d4eb05dfcf9eba8c1182c10
#
_entry.id   a4a3ec1e7d4eb05dfcf9eba8c1182c10
#
_cell.length_a   1.000
_cell.length_b   1.000
_cell.length_c   1.000
_cell.angle_alpha   90.00
_cell.angle_beta   90.00
_cell.angle_gamma   90.00
#
_symmetry.space_group_name_H-M   'P 1'
#
loop_
_entity.id
_entity.type
_entity.pdbx_description
1 polymer ?
#
loop_
_entity_poly.entity_id
_entity_poly.type
_entity_poly.pdbx_seq_one_letter_code
_entity_poly.pdbx_strand_id
1 'polypeptide(L)'
;MQKNYTKLAGKTILLLCVIILSAAASKAQSVYLPQSYQLYQKFNADVYSKGSSLHTSLRPFLMDSALTGRYNQLMSVGVDSTRKNWFLRKIFNEHLIDVKTKDYTFYGDILLDNTFGKDFKDKSTEPINFKPIGFGPNARVGLNTRGFQFGGTVGTKFSFYTSGFENQASFPDYYTDYVKSIGFIPGQAYDRAASKSYRDYSYATAIISYTPIKQLNITLGQDKTFIGDGYRSILLSDYAANYPLLRLTANVGKVQYMMMWAYMQDMNQPKFDSFGSNRRKWGLFHYLDWNVTNNLSLGFFNAYIVPEADDQGNRRGFDVNFINPVVFASGLGPSSQPGNALVGFTGKYKIFDKSALYGQLLIDRIKSTDVFKGNTNGYQVGIRGADIFGVKDLNYLVEYNTVKPYTYADTKSISAYTYFSQPLGDPFGANFRELNGIMNYSAGRFDFQGQLMYAKYGLDAAGENNGKDVTKPLVPTLTTTSVGQGINTNLYYAEGTVSFLVNPKYNLRFELGGIYRKESNSIGTKNAAIVSFGLRSSFRNLYHDF
;
A
#
# COMPACT_ATOMS: atom_id res chain seq x y z
N MET A 1 -35.18 -25.31 -14.42
CA MET A 1 -34.27 -24.28 -13.86
C MET A 1 -33.24 -23.74 -14.86
N GLN A 2 -32.62 -24.53 -15.73
CA GLN A 2 -31.60 -24.08 -16.72
C GLN A 2 -32.05 -22.96 -17.68
N LYS A 3 -33.30 -22.94 -18.14
CA LYS A 3 -33.82 -21.93 -19.08
C LYS A 3 -33.87 -20.48 -18.52
N ASN A 4 -33.90 -20.31 -17.21
CA ASN A 4 -33.94 -18.97 -16.60
C ASN A 4 -32.54 -18.35 -16.44
N TYR A 5 -31.50 -19.17 -16.28
CA TYR A 5 -30.11 -18.70 -16.16
C TYR A 5 -29.58 -18.17 -17.51
N THR A 6 -29.95 -18.83 -18.64
CA THR A 6 -29.55 -18.35 -19.98
C THR A 6 -30.22 -17.04 -20.37
N LYS A 7 -31.47 -16.80 -19.94
CA LYS A 7 -32.14 -15.51 -20.14
C LYS A 7 -31.56 -14.39 -19.27
N LEU A 8 -31.14 -14.71 -18.05
CA LEU A 8 -30.50 -13.72 -17.15
C LEU A 8 -29.10 -13.38 -17.63
N ALA A 9 -28.29 -14.36 -18.02
CA ALA A 9 -26.97 -14.16 -18.60
C ALA A 9 -27.04 -13.33 -19.91
N GLY A 10 -28.03 -13.62 -20.79
CA GLY A 10 -28.25 -12.85 -22.02
C GLY A 10 -28.60 -11.38 -21.74
N LYS A 11 -29.44 -11.10 -20.75
CA LYS A 11 -29.76 -9.72 -20.33
C LYS A 11 -28.57 -8.98 -19.73
N THR A 12 -27.75 -9.67 -18.94
CA THR A 12 -26.54 -9.10 -18.35
C THR A 12 -25.49 -8.79 -19.41
N ILE A 13 -25.31 -9.67 -20.38
CA ILE A 13 -24.42 -9.45 -21.53
C ILE A 13 -24.96 -8.30 -22.42
N LEU A 14 -26.26 -8.23 -22.65
CA LEU A 14 -26.87 -7.15 -23.42
C LEU A 14 -26.73 -5.80 -22.71
N LEU A 15 -26.88 -5.75 -21.38
CA LEU A 15 -26.64 -4.57 -20.57
C LEU A 15 -25.18 -4.12 -20.62
N LEU A 16 -24.25 -5.07 -20.55
CA LEU A 16 -22.81 -4.80 -20.73
C LEU A 16 -22.53 -4.26 -22.16
N CYS A 17 -23.13 -4.83 -23.18
CA CYS A 17 -22.98 -4.36 -24.56
C CYS A 17 -23.58 -2.96 -24.78
N VAL A 18 -24.71 -2.64 -24.16
CA VAL A 18 -25.32 -1.30 -24.24
C VAL A 18 -24.46 -0.25 -23.52
N ILE A 19 -23.83 -0.61 -22.40
CA ILE A 19 -22.87 0.25 -21.68
C ILE A 19 -21.61 0.49 -22.55
N ILE A 20 -21.17 -0.51 -23.31
CA ILE A 20 -20.01 -0.41 -24.21
C ILE A 20 -20.32 0.47 -25.43
N LEU A 21 -21.56 0.53 -25.91
CA LEU A 21 -21.96 1.28 -27.10
C LEU A 21 -22.20 2.78 -26.83
N SER A 22 -22.30 3.23 -25.59
CA SER A 22 -22.47 4.65 -25.24
C SER A 22 -21.13 5.41 -25.13
N ALA A 23 -20.21 5.18 -26.07
CA ALA A 23 -18.87 5.76 -26.07
C ALA A 23 -18.86 7.24 -26.51
N ALA A 24 -19.22 8.15 -25.64
CA ALA A 24 -18.71 9.53 -25.72
C ALA A 24 -17.18 9.51 -25.52
N ALA A 25 -16.44 10.35 -26.23
CA ALA A 25 -14.98 10.41 -26.19
C ALA A 25 -14.47 10.47 -24.73
N SER A 26 -14.03 9.33 -24.20
CA SER A 26 -13.47 9.25 -22.85
C SER A 26 -11.97 9.49 -22.92
N LYS A 27 -11.46 10.34 -22.02
CA LYS A 27 -10.02 10.45 -21.83
C LYS A 27 -9.59 9.35 -20.86
N ALA A 28 -8.55 8.59 -21.22
CA ALA A 28 -7.94 7.60 -20.33
C ALA A 28 -7.41 8.25 -19.07
N GLN A 29 -7.23 7.45 -18.04
CA GLN A 29 -6.35 7.82 -16.94
C GLN A 29 -4.95 8.03 -17.51
N SER A 30 -4.58 9.29 -17.69
CA SER A 30 -3.33 9.69 -18.36
C SER A 30 -2.13 9.70 -17.41
N VAL A 31 -2.35 9.47 -16.12
CA VAL A 31 -1.32 9.60 -15.08
C VAL A 31 -1.37 8.39 -14.16
N TYR A 32 -0.22 7.76 -13.93
CA TYR A 32 -0.02 6.83 -12.84
C TYR A 32 0.17 7.58 -11.52
N LEU A 33 -0.60 7.21 -10.50
CA LEU A 33 -0.41 7.69 -9.13
C LEU A 33 0.26 6.57 -8.32
N PRO A 34 1.55 6.71 -7.98
CA PRO A 34 2.23 5.73 -7.13
C PRO A 34 1.63 5.72 -5.72
N GLN A 35 1.69 4.57 -5.05
CA GLN A 35 1.30 4.48 -3.64
C GLN A 35 2.31 5.26 -2.79
N SER A 36 1.94 6.50 -2.45
CA SER A 36 2.79 7.43 -1.69
C SER A 36 1.94 8.32 -0.80
N TYR A 37 2.07 8.16 0.51
CA TYR A 37 1.36 9.03 1.44
C TYR A 37 1.73 10.51 1.21
N GLN A 38 3.01 10.82 0.96
CA GLN A 38 3.49 12.17 0.66
C GLN A 38 2.77 12.80 -0.54
N LEU A 39 2.46 12.01 -1.58
CA LEU A 39 1.74 12.52 -2.75
C LEU A 39 0.24 12.67 -2.46
N TYR A 40 -0.39 11.63 -1.89
CA TYR A 40 -1.85 11.61 -1.70
C TYR A 40 -2.34 12.69 -0.75
N GLN A 41 -1.60 13.04 0.29
CA GLN A 41 -1.99 14.12 1.20
C GLN A 41 -2.08 15.49 0.52
N LYS A 42 -1.31 15.71 -0.56
CA LYS A 42 -1.36 16.97 -1.34
C LYS A 42 -2.66 17.17 -2.13
N PHE A 43 -3.50 16.13 -2.19
CA PHE A 43 -4.85 16.19 -2.75
C PHE A 43 -5.94 16.40 -1.69
N ASN A 44 -5.62 16.39 -0.40
CA ASN A 44 -6.62 16.42 0.68
C ASN A 44 -7.58 17.60 0.55
N ALA A 45 -7.07 18.79 0.24
CA ALA A 45 -7.91 19.99 0.08
C ALA A 45 -8.98 19.84 -1.02
N ASP A 46 -8.64 19.11 -2.09
CA ASP A 46 -9.53 18.91 -3.24
C ASP A 46 -10.52 17.76 -2.97
N VAL A 47 -10.01 16.64 -2.47
CA VAL A 47 -10.82 15.41 -2.36
C VAL A 47 -11.74 15.38 -1.15
N TYR A 48 -11.38 16.07 -0.04
CA TYR A 48 -12.21 16.15 1.16
C TYR A 48 -13.05 17.43 1.24
N SER A 49 -13.03 18.30 0.21
CA SER A 49 -13.95 19.42 0.13
C SER A 49 -15.40 18.95 0.04
N LYS A 50 -16.34 19.74 0.58
CA LYS A 50 -17.79 19.42 0.56
C LYS A 50 -18.36 19.29 -0.86
N GLY A 51 -17.78 20.00 -1.83
CA GLY A 51 -18.19 19.93 -3.24
C GLY A 51 -17.68 18.72 -4.01
N SER A 52 -16.70 17.99 -3.49
CA SER A 52 -16.12 16.84 -4.18
C SER A 52 -17.00 15.60 -4.05
N SER A 53 -17.21 14.88 -5.15
CA SER A 53 -17.87 13.57 -5.19
C SER A 53 -16.87 12.43 -5.47
N LEU A 54 -15.58 12.68 -5.33
CA LEU A 54 -14.53 11.69 -5.61
C LEU A 54 -14.58 10.53 -4.62
N HIS A 55 -14.37 9.33 -5.15
CA HIS A 55 -14.18 8.11 -4.38
C HIS A 55 -12.72 8.05 -3.89
N THR A 56 -12.50 8.29 -2.59
CA THR A 56 -11.16 8.40 -2.00
C THR A 56 -10.70 7.15 -1.27
N SER A 57 -11.62 6.24 -0.99
CA SER A 57 -11.32 5.02 -0.23
C SER A 57 -10.72 3.90 -1.08
N LEU A 58 -10.45 4.13 -2.37
CA LEU A 58 -9.69 3.22 -3.25
C LEU A 58 -8.51 3.97 -3.85
N ARG A 59 -7.29 3.45 -3.64
CA ARG A 59 -6.06 3.99 -4.27
C ARG A 59 -5.40 2.92 -5.14
N PRO A 60 -4.83 3.30 -6.30
CA PRO A 60 -4.71 4.67 -6.82
C PRO A 60 -6.08 5.26 -7.22
N PHE A 61 -6.23 6.57 -7.02
CA PHE A 61 -7.43 7.29 -7.44
C PHE A 61 -7.63 7.20 -8.95
N LEU A 62 -8.86 7.07 -9.38
CA LEU A 62 -9.20 7.32 -10.79
C LEU A 62 -9.17 8.83 -11.05
N MET A 63 -8.29 9.25 -11.96
CA MET A 63 -8.06 10.64 -12.26
C MET A 63 -9.20 11.22 -13.08
N ASP A 64 -9.87 12.22 -12.53
CA ASP A 64 -10.78 13.10 -13.26
C ASP A 64 -10.05 14.39 -13.73
N SER A 65 -10.78 15.32 -14.32
CA SER A 65 -10.21 16.59 -14.79
C SER A 65 -9.69 17.47 -13.66
N ALA A 66 -10.36 17.46 -12.49
CA ALA A 66 -9.96 18.27 -11.34
C ALA A 66 -8.67 17.74 -10.71
N LEU A 67 -8.60 16.43 -10.43
CA LEU A 67 -7.39 15.79 -9.92
C LEU A 67 -6.22 15.89 -10.90
N THR A 68 -6.48 15.76 -12.21
CA THR A 68 -5.46 15.96 -13.25
C THR A 68 -4.93 17.39 -13.23
N GLY A 69 -5.81 18.38 -13.08
CA GLY A 69 -5.42 19.79 -12.91
C GLY A 69 -4.54 19.99 -11.69
N ARG A 70 -4.94 19.45 -10.53
CA ARG A 70 -4.15 19.53 -9.30
C ARG A 70 -2.80 18.81 -9.43
N TYR A 71 -2.77 17.61 -10.00
CA TYR A 71 -1.52 16.90 -10.27
C TYR A 71 -0.56 17.74 -11.14
N ASN A 72 -1.04 18.34 -12.22
CA ASN A 72 -0.24 19.19 -13.07
C ASN A 72 0.31 20.43 -12.34
N GLN A 73 -0.48 21.02 -11.42
CA GLN A 73 0.00 22.10 -10.55
C GLN A 73 1.14 21.61 -9.65
N LEU A 74 1.00 20.45 -9.02
CA LEU A 74 2.06 19.85 -8.19
C LEU A 74 3.33 19.57 -9.00
N MET A 75 3.19 19.06 -10.23
CA MET A 75 4.30 18.79 -11.15
C MET A 75 4.91 20.07 -11.78
N SER A 76 4.39 21.24 -11.48
CA SER A 76 4.92 22.54 -11.93
C SER A 76 5.47 23.41 -10.79
N VAL A 77 5.47 22.93 -9.55
CA VAL A 77 5.99 23.68 -8.40
C VAL A 77 7.45 24.04 -8.61
N GLY A 78 7.73 25.34 -8.62
CA GLY A 78 9.08 25.88 -8.78
C GLY A 78 9.71 25.66 -10.17
N VAL A 79 8.94 25.27 -11.18
CA VAL A 79 9.42 25.20 -12.56
C VAL A 79 9.63 26.63 -13.10
N ASP A 80 10.84 26.90 -13.60
CA ASP A 80 11.21 28.17 -14.22
C ASP A 80 11.15 28.03 -15.75
N SER A 81 10.07 28.53 -16.35
CA SER A 81 9.85 28.47 -17.80
C SER A 81 10.82 29.32 -18.62
N THR A 82 11.53 30.26 -17.99
CA THR A 82 12.50 31.15 -18.68
C THR A 82 13.87 30.50 -18.87
N ARG A 83 14.13 29.39 -18.20
CA ARG A 83 15.39 28.66 -18.23
C ARG A 83 15.68 28.07 -19.61
N LYS A 84 16.71 28.61 -20.30
CA LYS A 84 17.07 28.19 -21.67
C LYS A 84 18.07 27.04 -21.72
N ASN A 85 18.97 26.95 -20.74
CA ASN A 85 20.01 25.92 -20.72
C ASN A 85 19.39 24.51 -20.64
N TRP A 86 19.69 23.67 -21.63
CA TRP A 86 19.13 22.33 -21.75
C TRP A 86 19.41 21.46 -20.52
N PHE A 87 20.65 21.46 -20.04
CA PHE A 87 21.05 20.61 -18.90
C PHE A 87 20.34 21.04 -17.60
N LEU A 88 20.27 22.35 -17.33
CA LEU A 88 19.59 22.89 -16.16
C LEU A 88 18.08 22.67 -16.24
N ARG A 89 17.46 22.66 -17.43
CA ARG A 89 16.07 22.33 -17.60
C ARG A 89 15.78 20.87 -17.17
N LYS A 90 16.64 19.92 -17.59
CA LYS A 90 16.50 18.51 -17.23
C LYS A 90 16.66 18.27 -15.73
N ILE A 91 17.55 18.97 -15.07
CA ILE A 91 17.74 18.86 -13.62
C ILE A 91 16.57 19.45 -12.83
N PHE A 92 15.98 20.56 -13.25
CA PHE A 92 15.08 21.35 -12.40
C PHE A 92 13.63 21.44 -12.87
N ASN A 93 13.34 21.23 -14.14
CA ASN A 93 12.04 21.59 -14.73
C ASN A 93 11.33 20.45 -15.46
N GLU A 94 12.06 19.51 -16.05
CA GLU A 94 11.55 18.57 -17.04
C GLU A 94 11.94 17.13 -16.71
N HIS A 95 11.26 16.18 -17.33
CA HIS A 95 11.75 14.81 -17.42
C HIS A 95 13.06 14.76 -18.22
N LEU A 96 13.90 13.76 -17.96
CA LEU A 96 15.12 13.54 -18.74
C LEU A 96 14.77 13.29 -20.22
N ILE A 97 13.79 12.44 -20.47
CA ILE A 97 13.14 12.23 -21.76
C ILE A 97 11.71 12.73 -21.62
N ASP A 98 11.24 13.59 -22.52
CA ASP A 98 9.86 14.10 -22.54
C ASP A 98 9.42 14.26 -23.99
N VAL A 99 8.59 13.36 -24.47
CA VAL A 99 8.06 13.35 -25.83
C VAL A 99 6.55 13.51 -25.77
N LYS A 100 6.03 14.50 -26.48
CA LYS A 100 4.60 14.77 -26.56
C LYS A 100 4.23 14.95 -28.02
N THR A 101 3.42 14.04 -28.52
CA THR A 101 2.83 14.11 -29.86
C THR A 101 1.31 14.17 -29.74
N LYS A 102 0.63 14.24 -30.88
CA LYS A 102 -0.83 14.19 -30.91
C LYS A 102 -1.38 12.80 -30.49
N ASP A 103 -0.62 11.73 -30.77
CA ASP A 103 -1.09 10.36 -30.64
C ASP A 103 -0.54 9.66 -29.40
N TYR A 104 0.58 10.11 -28.85
CA TYR A 104 1.18 9.53 -27.66
C TYR A 104 2.01 10.53 -26.86
N THR A 105 2.16 10.21 -25.57
CA THR A 105 3.15 10.85 -24.68
C THR A 105 4.11 9.79 -24.16
N PHE A 106 5.37 10.18 -23.96
CA PHE A 106 6.37 9.32 -23.34
C PHE A 106 7.30 10.15 -22.48
N TYR A 107 7.55 9.71 -21.28
CA TYR A 107 8.57 10.31 -20.42
C TYR A 107 9.46 9.23 -19.80
N GLY A 108 10.68 9.61 -19.47
CA GLY A 108 11.62 8.72 -18.80
C GLY A 108 12.62 9.51 -17.95
N ASP A 109 13.00 8.92 -16.80
CA ASP A 109 13.93 9.49 -15.85
C ASP A 109 14.83 8.45 -15.25
N ILE A 110 16.04 8.86 -14.86
CA ILE A 110 16.91 8.15 -13.94
C ILE A 110 16.52 8.55 -12.52
N LEU A 111 16.37 7.57 -11.64
CA LEU A 111 15.97 7.75 -10.25
C LEU A 111 17.14 7.41 -9.32
N LEU A 112 17.30 8.22 -8.28
CA LEU A 112 18.35 8.10 -7.28
C LEU A 112 17.75 8.28 -5.89
N ASP A 113 18.05 7.36 -4.96
CA ASP A 113 17.84 7.59 -3.54
C ASP A 113 19.15 7.30 -2.82
N ASN A 114 19.88 8.36 -2.49
CA ASN A 114 21.14 8.28 -1.74
C ASN A 114 20.93 8.97 -0.40
N THR A 115 20.73 8.19 0.64
CA THR A 115 20.51 8.67 2.01
C THR A 115 21.64 8.18 2.91
N PHE A 116 22.12 9.04 3.78
CA PHE A 116 23.16 8.79 4.75
C PHE A 116 22.67 9.21 6.13
N GLY A 117 22.98 8.41 7.12
CA GLY A 117 22.54 8.70 8.47
C GLY A 117 23.38 8.00 9.52
N LYS A 118 23.09 8.36 10.76
CA LYS A 118 23.69 7.75 11.94
C LYS A 118 22.60 7.46 12.95
N ASP A 119 22.63 6.26 13.53
CA ASP A 119 21.89 5.94 14.73
C ASP A 119 22.79 6.22 15.95
N PHE A 120 22.41 7.18 16.78
CA PHE A 120 23.16 7.56 18.00
C PHE A 120 22.97 6.58 19.16
N LYS A 121 22.07 5.60 19.01
CA LYS A 121 21.82 4.54 20.00
C LYS A 121 22.45 3.21 19.60
N ASP A 122 22.89 3.07 18.36
CA ASP A 122 23.62 1.88 17.90
C ASP A 122 24.96 1.78 18.65
N LYS A 123 25.15 0.66 19.35
CA LYS A 123 26.36 0.33 20.10
C LYS A 123 27.25 -0.68 19.39
N SER A 124 26.88 -1.13 18.20
CA SER A 124 27.64 -2.14 17.49
C SER A 124 28.98 -1.58 17.02
N THR A 125 30.03 -2.37 17.22
CA THR A 125 31.40 -2.07 16.76
C THR A 125 31.72 -2.77 15.46
N GLU A 126 30.79 -3.57 14.91
CA GLU A 126 31.01 -4.34 13.70
C GLU A 126 31.23 -3.43 12.50
N PRO A 127 32.27 -3.68 11.69
CA PRO A 127 32.50 -2.91 10.48
C PRO A 127 31.39 -3.14 9.47
N ILE A 128 30.73 -2.08 9.07
CA ILE A 128 29.74 -2.16 7.99
C ILE A 128 30.48 -2.10 6.65
N ASN A 129 30.41 -3.17 5.88
CA ASN A 129 30.96 -3.23 4.52
C ASN A 129 30.12 -2.46 3.48
N PHE A 130 29.19 -1.63 3.96
CA PHE A 130 28.45 -0.70 3.14
C PHE A 130 29.30 0.56 2.94
N LYS A 131 29.83 0.73 1.74
CA LYS A 131 30.56 1.94 1.34
C LYS A 131 29.68 2.75 0.37
N PRO A 132 28.85 3.65 0.88
CA PRO A 132 28.13 4.56 0.00
C PRO A 132 29.13 5.42 -0.77
N ILE A 133 28.85 5.68 -2.04
CA ILE A 133 29.71 6.49 -2.89
C ILE A 133 29.87 7.88 -2.27
N GLY A 134 31.10 8.22 -1.86
CA GLY A 134 31.47 9.57 -1.41
C GLY A 134 31.42 9.85 0.10
N PHE A 135 31.10 8.86 0.97
CA PHE A 135 31.02 9.06 2.42
C PHE A 135 31.88 8.04 3.18
N GLY A 136 32.43 8.48 4.31
CA GLY A 136 33.39 7.72 5.08
C GLY A 136 32.83 6.44 5.72
N PRO A 137 33.70 5.63 6.33
CA PRO A 137 33.36 4.27 6.82
C PRO A 137 32.39 4.22 8.02
N ASN A 138 31.94 5.37 8.53
CA ASN A 138 31.15 5.48 9.75
C ASN A 138 29.66 5.73 9.54
N ALA A 139 29.16 5.78 8.29
CA ALA A 139 27.71 5.88 8.04
C ALA A 139 27.06 4.52 8.26
N ARG A 140 26.39 4.33 9.41
CA ARG A 140 25.77 3.05 9.82
C ARG A 140 24.35 2.89 9.36
N VAL A 141 23.70 3.96 8.92
CA VAL A 141 22.37 3.95 8.30
C VAL A 141 22.46 4.61 6.94
N GLY A 142 21.97 3.95 5.92
CA GLY A 142 22.05 4.52 4.59
C GLY A 142 21.32 3.70 3.55
N LEU A 143 20.97 4.37 2.47
CA LEU A 143 20.35 3.79 1.28
C LEU A 143 21.09 4.29 0.05
N ASN A 144 21.46 3.36 -0.83
CA ASN A 144 21.97 3.64 -2.15
C ASN A 144 21.07 2.96 -3.17
N THR A 145 20.28 3.74 -3.86
CA THR A 145 19.34 3.29 -4.88
C THR A 145 19.73 3.83 -6.24
N ARG A 146 19.70 2.95 -7.23
CA ARG A 146 19.77 3.27 -8.64
C ARG A 146 18.51 2.77 -9.30
N GLY A 147 17.84 3.64 -10.02
CA GLY A 147 16.56 3.28 -10.61
C GLY A 147 16.26 4.05 -11.88
N PHE A 148 15.15 3.70 -12.46
CA PHE A 148 14.58 4.36 -13.63
C PHE A 148 13.06 4.36 -13.54
N GLN A 149 12.45 5.28 -14.26
CA GLN A 149 11.02 5.22 -14.56
C GLN A 149 10.76 5.58 -16.02
N PHE A 150 9.73 4.95 -16.57
CA PHE A 150 9.13 5.30 -17.85
C PHE A 150 7.62 5.30 -17.71
N GLY A 151 6.97 6.22 -18.41
CA GLY A 151 5.53 6.26 -18.44
C GLY A 151 5.02 7.06 -19.63
N GLY A 152 3.73 6.93 -19.89
CA GLY A 152 3.12 7.66 -20.98
C GLY A 152 1.72 7.17 -21.33
N THR A 153 1.22 7.70 -22.45
CA THR A 153 -0.11 7.37 -22.99
C THR A 153 -0.02 7.05 -24.47
N VAL A 154 -0.93 6.20 -24.95
CA VAL A 154 -1.16 5.95 -26.38
C VAL A 154 -2.63 6.24 -26.68
N GLY A 155 -2.87 7.23 -27.53
CA GLY A 155 -4.20 7.76 -27.76
C GLY A 155 -4.81 8.32 -26.47
N THR A 156 -6.12 8.21 -26.34
CA THR A 156 -6.89 8.72 -25.22
C THR A 156 -7.33 7.64 -24.23
N LYS A 157 -7.02 6.37 -24.48
CA LYS A 157 -7.58 5.22 -23.74
C LYS A 157 -6.55 4.32 -23.07
N PHE A 158 -5.29 4.49 -23.42
CA PHE A 158 -4.23 3.61 -22.95
C PHE A 158 -3.14 4.40 -22.24
N SER A 159 -2.71 3.93 -21.07
CA SER A 159 -1.56 4.46 -20.35
C SER A 159 -0.70 3.31 -19.81
N PHE A 160 0.58 3.60 -19.60
CA PHE A 160 1.51 2.65 -19.02
C PHE A 160 2.49 3.36 -18.08
N TYR A 161 3.00 2.63 -17.13
CA TYR A 161 4.06 3.06 -16.25
C TYR A 161 4.94 1.88 -15.87
N THR A 162 6.24 2.08 -15.84
CA THR A 162 7.18 1.12 -15.27
C THR A 162 8.29 1.85 -14.52
N SER A 163 8.73 1.26 -13.42
CA SER A 163 9.90 1.70 -12.67
C SER A 163 10.64 0.49 -12.10
N GLY A 164 11.95 0.61 -12.02
CA GLY A 164 12.81 -0.39 -11.42
C GLY A 164 13.85 0.27 -10.53
N PHE A 165 14.15 -0.36 -9.38
CA PHE A 165 15.12 0.11 -8.41
C PHE A 165 16.01 -1.03 -7.94
N GLU A 166 17.31 -0.82 -7.97
CA GLU A 166 18.30 -1.65 -7.31
C GLU A 166 18.80 -0.92 -6.07
N ASN A 167 18.70 -1.59 -4.93
CA ASN A 167 18.91 -0.97 -3.64
C ASN A 167 19.97 -1.72 -2.85
N GLN A 168 20.87 -0.97 -2.25
CA GLN A 168 21.73 -1.42 -1.16
C GLN A 168 21.49 -0.55 0.05
N ALA A 169 21.22 -1.17 1.19
CA ALA A 169 20.87 -0.44 2.41
C ALA A 169 21.56 -0.99 3.64
N SER A 170 21.89 -0.10 4.55
CA SER A 170 22.20 -0.41 5.94
C SER A 170 21.09 0.18 6.81
N PHE A 171 20.39 -0.67 7.51
CA PHE A 171 19.26 -0.28 8.35
C PHE A 171 19.65 -0.29 9.84
N PRO A 172 18.94 0.47 10.71
CA PRO A 172 19.06 0.36 12.16
C PRO A 172 18.80 -1.07 12.63
N ASP A 173 19.28 -1.42 13.82
CA ASP A 173 19.19 -2.77 14.38
C ASP A 173 17.76 -3.31 14.40
N TYR A 174 16.79 -2.53 14.89
CA TYR A 174 15.39 -2.97 14.94
C TYR A 174 14.84 -3.37 13.57
N TYR A 175 15.21 -2.60 12.54
CA TYR A 175 14.77 -2.85 11.17
C TYR A 175 15.48 -4.10 10.60
N THR A 176 16.79 -4.19 10.84
CA THR A 176 17.61 -5.33 10.43
C THR A 176 17.13 -6.63 11.07
N ASP A 177 16.80 -6.60 12.37
CA ASP A 177 16.24 -7.75 13.09
C ASP A 177 14.91 -8.20 12.50
N TYR A 178 14.04 -7.25 12.17
CA TYR A 178 12.77 -7.54 11.53
C TYR A 178 12.95 -8.15 10.14
N VAL A 179 13.82 -7.56 9.29
CA VAL A 179 14.13 -8.12 7.96
C VAL A 179 14.68 -9.55 8.07
N LYS A 180 15.59 -9.81 9.02
CA LYS A 180 16.12 -11.16 9.25
C LYS A 180 15.03 -12.15 9.67
N SER A 181 14.03 -11.71 10.42
CA SER A 181 12.95 -12.59 10.90
C SER A 181 11.98 -13.02 9.78
N ILE A 182 11.72 -12.13 8.80
CA ILE A 182 10.75 -12.40 7.72
C ILE A 182 11.38 -12.65 6.36
N GLY A 183 12.68 -12.32 6.15
CA GLY A 183 13.40 -12.46 4.89
C GLY A 183 13.09 -11.39 3.84
N PHE A 184 12.36 -10.34 4.18
CA PHE A 184 11.88 -9.29 3.27
C PHE A 184 12.14 -7.90 3.81
N ILE A 185 12.40 -6.97 2.89
CA ILE A 185 12.42 -5.55 3.21
C ILE A 185 10.98 -5.05 3.24
N PRO A 186 10.49 -4.48 4.36
CA PRO A 186 9.12 -4.01 4.52
C PRO A 186 8.62 -3.16 3.34
N GLY A 187 7.53 -3.62 2.74
CA GLY A 187 6.90 -2.95 1.62
C GLY A 187 7.65 -2.98 0.29
N GLN A 188 8.77 -3.68 0.21
CA GLN A 188 9.64 -3.65 -0.96
C GLN A 188 9.81 -5.02 -1.63
N ALA A 189 10.72 -5.84 -1.15
CA ALA A 189 11.10 -7.07 -1.85
C ALA A 189 11.88 -8.04 -0.95
N TYR A 190 12.22 -9.18 -1.49
CA TYR A 190 13.09 -10.19 -0.88
C TYR A 190 14.50 -9.64 -0.66
N ASP A 191 15.09 -9.92 0.52
CA ASP A 191 16.47 -9.60 0.84
C ASP A 191 17.42 -10.63 0.25
N ARG A 192 18.19 -10.24 -0.75
CA ARG A 192 19.21 -11.10 -1.41
C ARG A 192 20.51 -11.23 -0.63
N ALA A 193 20.70 -10.43 0.41
CA ALA A 193 21.94 -10.35 1.17
C ALA A 193 21.77 -10.74 2.64
N ALA A 194 20.90 -11.71 2.93
CA ALA A 194 20.51 -12.10 4.29
C ALA A 194 21.69 -12.42 5.22
N SER A 195 22.82 -12.93 4.68
CA SER A 195 24.04 -13.27 5.44
C SER A 195 25.05 -12.13 5.57
N LYS A 196 24.79 -10.95 4.96
CA LYS A 196 25.73 -9.82 4.93
C LYS A 196 25.35 -8.74 5.93
N SER A 197 26.27 -7.81 6.19
CA SER A 197 26.06 -6.64 7.05
C SER A 197 25.18 -5.56 6.40
N TYR A 198 24.89 -5.64 5.13
CA TYR A 198 23.98 -4.77 4.38
C TYR A 198 22.84 -5.58 3.79
N ARG A 199 21.76 -4.89 3.39
CA ARG A 199 20.61 -5.48 2.68
C ARG A 199 20.72 -5.15 1.20
N ASP A 200 20.32 -6.08 0.35
CA ASP A 200 20.34 -5.96 -1.10
C ASP A 200 18.99 -6.44 -1.67
N TYR A 201 18.31 -5.57 -2.41
CA TYR A 201 16.97 -5.88 -2.92
C TYR A 201 16.61 -5.06 -4.15
N SER A 202 15.77 -5.63 -5.02
CA SER A 202 15.19 -4.94 -6.18
C SER A 202 13.72 -4.66 -5.93
N TYR A 203 13.25 -3.51 -6.36
CA TYR A 203 11.84 -3.15 -6.32
C TYR A 203 11.39 -2.72 -7.71
N ALA A 204 10.29 -3.26 -8.19
CA ALA A 204 9.78 -2.93 -9.52
C ALA A 204 8.25 -2.74 -9.50
N THR A 205 7.80 -1.77 -10.27
CA THR A 205 6.39 -1.55 -10.62
C THR A 205 6.27 -1.56 -12.13
N ALA A 206 5.26 -2.23 -12.66
CA ALA A 206 4.97 -2.20 -14.09
C ALA A 206 3.46 -2.35 -14.29
N ILE A 207 2.82 -1.38 -14.88
CA ILE A 207 1.37 -1.41 -15.13
C ILE A 207 1.03 -0.94 -16.54
N ILE A 208 -0.04 -1.52 -17.03
CA ILE A 208 -0.77 -1.10 -18.22
C ILE A 208 -2.20 -0.80 -17.78
N SER A 209 -2.73 0.35 -18.17
CA SER A 209 -4.10 0.75 -17.86
C SER A 209 -4.86 1.09 -19.14
N TYR A 210 -6.03 0.49 -19.30
CA TYR A 210 -6.91 0.68 -20.43
C TYR A 210 -8.28 1.16 -19.97
N THR A 211 -8.75 2.27 -20.53
CA THR A 211 -10.06 2.87 -20.24
C THR A 211 -10.92 2.85 -21.50
N PRO A 212 -11.58 1.72 -21.82
CA PRO A 212 -12.39 1.60 -23.03
C PRO A 212 -13.52 2.61 -23.08
N ILE A 213 -14.15 2.85 -21.93
CA ILE A 213 -15.22 3.83 -21.73
C ILE A 213 -14.96 4.60 -20.43
N LYS A 214 -15.56 5.77 -20.27
CA LYS A 214 -15.39 6.65 -19.11
C LYS A 214 -15.65 5.96 -17.75
N GLN A 215 -16.54 4.98 -17.76
CA GLN A 215 -16.98 4.28 -16.55
C GLN A 215 -16.11 3.09 -16.16
N LEU A 216 -15.25 2.57 -17.03
CA LEU A 216 -14.50 1.33 -16.80
C LEU A 216 -13.01 1.56 -17.03
N ASN A 217 -12.22 1.23 -16.01
CA ASN A 217 -10.76 1.14 -16.08
C ASN A 217 -10.31 -0.30 -15.82
N ILE A 218 -9.42 -0.79 -16.67
CA ILE A 218 -8.80 -2.11 -16.59
C ILE A 218 -7.31 -1.91 -16.38
N THR A 219 -6.77 -2.40 -15.29
CA THR A 219 -5.34 -2.31 -14.97
C THR A 219 -4.74 -3.71 -14.86
N LEU A 220 -3.69 -3.97 -15.61
CA LEU A 220 -2.90 -5.20 -15.56
C LEU A 220 -1.45 -4.85 -15.22
N GLY A 221 -0.82 -5.61 -14.34
CA GLY A 221 0.61 -5.44 -14.05
C GLY A 221 1.02 -5.91 -12.68
N GLN A 222 2.07 -5.29 -12.15
CA GLN A 222 2.63 -5.55 -10.82
C GLN A 222 2.68 -4.25 -10.04
N ASP A 223 1.83 -4.15 -9.03
CA ASP A 223 1.65 -2.97 -8.19
C ASP A 223 0.93 -3.34 -6.89
N LYS A 224 0.49 -2.33 -6.15
CA LYS A 224 -0.29 -2.41 -4.91
C LYS A 224 -1.67 -1.77 -5.10
N THR A 225 -2.57 -2.11 -4.20
CA THR A 225 -3.88 -1.46 -4.07
C THR A 225 -4.11 -1.16 -2.60
N PHE A 226 -4.69 0.00 -2.31
CA PHE A 226 -5.00 0.41 -0.95
C PHE A 226 -6.50 0.70 -0.82
N ILE A 227 -7.12 0.23 0.25
CA ILE A 227 -8.54 0.46 0.55
C ILE A 227 -8.67 1.16 1.90
N GLY A 228 -9.23 2.36 1.86
CA GLY A 228 -9.47 3.21 3.03
C GLY A 228 -9.02 4.65 2.84
N ASP A 229 -9.40 5.50 3.79
CA ASP A 229 -9.04 6.91 3.82
C ASP A 229 -7.89 7.22 4.80
N GLY A 230 -7.37 6.22 5.51
CA GLY A 230 -6.29 6.34 6.49
C GLY A 230 -4.88 6.46 5.92
N TYR A 231 -3.92 6.58 6.82
CA TYR A 231 -2.52 6.28 6.58
C TYR A 231 -2.29 4.77 6.58
N ARG A 232 -2.87 4.08 7.56
CA ARG A 232 -2.97 2.63 7.63
C ARG A 232 -4.26 2.13 6.96
N SER A 233 -4.31 0.85 6.65
CA SER A 233 -5.55 0.14 6.35
C SER A 233 -5.54 -1.23 7.00
N ILE A 234 -6.60 -1.53 7.72
CA ILE A 234 -6.83 -2.88 8.28
C ILE A 234 -7.52 -3.81 7.26
N LEU A 235 -7.95 -3.29 6.11
CA LEU A 235 -8.59 -4.07 5.04
C LEU A 235 -7.56 -4.52 3.99
N LEU A 236 -7.06 -3.60 3.17
CA LEU A 236 -6.00 -3.84 2.20
C LEU A 236 -5.09 -2.62 2.15
N SER A 237 -3.83 -2.81 2.48
CA SER A 237 -2.82 -1.74 2.55
C SER A 237 -1.77 -1.86 1.43
N ASP A 238 -0.95 -0.84 1.30
CA ASP A 238 0.23 -0.82 0.44
C ASP A 238 1.51 -1.29 1.16
N TYR A 239 1.37 -1.92 2.34
CA TYR A 239 2.51 -2.37 3.12
C TYR A 239 3.21 -3.59 2.54
N ALA A 240 2.48 -4.61 2.07
CA ALA A 240 3.10 -5.76 1.43
C ALA A 240 3.83 -5.38 0.14
N ALA A 241 4.76 -6.22 -0.33
CA ALA A 241 5.45 -6.02 -1.61
C ALA A 241 4.46 -5.95 -2.80
N ASN A 242 4.92 -5.43 -3.94
CA ASN A 242 4.12 -5.41 -5.17
C ASN A 242 3.80 -6.83 -5.64
N TYR A 243 2.55 -7.07 -6.02
CA TYR A 243 2.08 -8.35 -6.55
C TYR A 243 1.51 -8.20 -7.97
N PRO A 244 1.62 -9.26 -8.80
CA PRO A 244 0.91 -9.31 -10.07
C PRO A 244 -0.59 -9.20 -9.85
N LEU A 245 -1.26 -8.34 -10.59
CA LEU A 245 -2.68 -8.10 -10.46
C LEU A 245 -3.37 -7.83 -11.82
N LEU A 246 -4.65 -8.22 -11.87
CA LEU A 246 -5.62 -7.69 -12.81
C LEU A 246 -6.71 -7.00 -11.99
N ARG A 247 -6.94 -5.72 -12.23
CA ARG A 247 -7.93 -4.91 -11.52
C ARG A 247 -8.90 -4.26 -12.50
N LEU A 248 -10.17 -4.46 -12.26
CA LEU A 248 -11.26 -3.78 -12.94
C LEU A 248 -11.86 -2.76 -11.98
N THR A 249 -12.01 -1.52 -12.40
CA THR A 249 -12.66 -0.47 -11.60
C THR A 249 -13.73 0.19 -12.43
N ALA A 250 -14.96 0.14 -11.94
CA ALA A 250 -16.13 0.72 -12.60
C ALA A 250 -16.71 1.86 -11.76
N ASN A 251 -17.00 3.00 -12.41
CA ASN A 251 -17.66 4.15 -11.79
C ASN A 251 -19.00 4.37 -12.47
N VAL A 252 -20.09 4.16 -11.74
CA VAL A 252 -21.46 4.33 -12.25
C VAL A 252 -22.27 5.20 -11.31
N GLY A 253 -22.51 6.44 -11.70
CA GLY A 253 -23.23 7.42 -10.88
C GLY A 253 -22.47 7.71 -9.58
N LYS A 254 -23.07 7.37 -8.44
CA LYS A 254 -22.51 7.56 -7.09
C LYS A 254 -21.77 6.32 -6.55
N VAL A 255 -21.58 5.29 -7.37
CA VAL A 255 -20.97 4.03 -6.96
C VAL A 255 -19.69 3.80 -7.74
N GLN A 256 -18.63 3.48 -7.01
CA GLN A 256 -17.40 2.90 -7.55
C GLN A 256 -17.32 1.44 -7.12
N TYR A 257 -17.05 0.56 -8.07
CA TYR A 257 -16.84 -0.85 -7.80
C TYR A 257 -15.51 -1.32 -8.33
N MET A 258 -14.76 -2.02 -7.50
CA MET A 258 -13.47 -2.63 -7.85
C MET A 258 -13.53 -4.14 -7.67
N MET A 259 -13.02 -4.86 -8.65
CA MET A 259 -12.74 -6.28 -8.60
C MET A 259 -11.28 -6.51 -8.99
N MET A 260 -10.54 -7.28 -8.18
CA MET A 260 -9.13 -7.52 -8.41
C MET A 260 -8.76 -8.97 -8.14
N TRP A 261 -7.96 -9.52 -9.04
CA TRP A 261 -7.26 -10.79 -8.89
C TRP A 261 -5.78 -10.50 -8.68
N ALA A 262 -5.22 -11.02 -7.59
CA ALA A 262 -3.80 -10.92 -7.30
C ALA A 262 -3.19 -12.33 -7.23
N TYR A 263 -2.00 -12.50 -7.81
CA TYR A 263 -1.27 -13.76 -7.78
C TYR A 263 -0.08 -13.63 -6.85
N MET A 264 -0.11 -14.38 -5.76
CA MET A 264 0.77 -14.17 -4.62
C MET A 264 1.58 -15.45 -4.31
N GLN A 265 2.66 -15.29 -3.55
CA GLN A 265 3.53 -16.39 -3.13
C GLN A 265 3.61 -16.46 -1.61
N ASP A 266 3.76 -17.67 -1.09
CA ASP A 266 4.04 -17.94 0.31
C ASP A 266 5.45 -18.53 0.45
N MET A 267 6.29 -17.88 1.27
CA MET A 267 7.69 -18.30 1.47
C MET A 267 7.84 -19.26 2.65
N ASN A 268 6.86 -19.31 3.55
CA ASN A 268 6.91 -20.06 4.80
C ASN A 268 6.41 -21.50 4.64
N GLN A 269 5.76 -21.82 3.53
CA GLN A 269 5.25 -23.17 3.27
C GLN A 269 6.33 -24.07 2.68
N PRO A 270 6.22 -25.40 2.84
CA PRO A 270 7.06 -26.34 2.12
C PRO A 270 7.11 -26.00 0.63
N LYS A 271 8.27 -26.19 0.02
CA LYS A 271 8.42 -25.93 -1.40
C LYS A 271 7.49 -26.82 -2.22
N PHE A 272 7.01 -26.28 -3.33
CA PHE A 272 6.01 -26.92 -4.17
C PHE A 272 6.56 -28.15 -4.94
N ASP A 273 7.86 -28.10 -5.28
CA ASP A 273 8.54 -29.11 -6.07
C ASP A 273 9.99 -29.29 -5.63
N SER A 274 10.68 -30.27 -6.23
CA SER A 274 12.09 -30.56 -5.98
C SER A 274 13.04 -29.44 -6.42
N PHE A 275 12.59 -28.49 -7.26
CA PHE A 275 13.37 -27.32 -7.67
C PHE A 275 13.28 -26.17 -6.66
N GLY A 276 12.54 -26.32 -5.58
CA GLY A 276 12.41 -25.33 -4.54
C GLY A 276 11.44 -24.17 -4.87
N SER A 277 10.50 -24.38 -5.77
CA SER A 277 9.48 -23.39 -6.10
C SER A 277 8.58 -23.07 -4.91
N ASN A 278 8.31 -21.79 -4.69
CA ASN A 278 7.42 -21.37 -3.61
C ASN A 278 5.97 -21.72 -3.92
N ARG A 279 5.21 -22.10 -2.90
CA ARG A 279 3.78 -22.29 -3.04
C ARG A 279 3.09 -20.94 -3.34
N ARG A 280 1.98 -21.03 -4.07
CA ARG A 280 1.27 -19.87 -4.60
C ARG A 280 -0.18 -19.87 -4.16
N LYS A 281 -0.77 -18.68 -4.15
CA LYS A 281 -2.17 -18.44 -3.79
C LYS A 281 -2.76 -17.31 -4.62
N TRP A 282 -4.06 -17.38 -4.84
CA TRP A 282 -4.85 -16.31 -5.41
C TRP A 282 -5.43 -15.43 -4.31
N GLY A 283 -5.37 -14.13 -4.49
CA GLY A 283 -6.15 -13.16 -3.73
C GLY A 283 -7.25 -12.60 -4.62
N LEU A 284 -8.47 -12.70 -4.17
CA LEU A 284 -9.66 -12.15 -4.83
C LEU A 284 -10.17 -11.03 -3.96
N PHE A 285 -10.27 -9.83 -4.52
CA PHE A 285 -10.67 -8.64 -3.78
C PHE A 285 -11.82 -7.95 -4.48
N HIS A 286 -12.85 -7.62 -3.71
CA HIS A 286 -13.97 -6.81 -4.15
C HIS A 286 -14.13 -5.62 -3.22
N TYR A 287 -14.36 -4.46 -3.79
CA TYR A 287 -14.65 -3.25 -3.03
C TYR A 287 -15.71 -2.43 -3.73
N LEU A 288 -16.77 -2.13 -3.00
CA LEU A 288 -17.83 -1.22 -3.43
C LEU A 288 -17.78 0.03 -2.55
N ASP A 289 -17.69 1.20 -3.13
CA ASP A 289 -17.76 2.51 -2.47
C ASP A 289 -18.97 3.28 -3.00
N TRP A 290 -19.86 3.66 -2.11
CA TRP A 290 -21.09 4.36 -2.43
C TRP A 290 -21.12 5.73 -1.75
N ASN A 291 -21.08 6.78 -2.56
CA ASN A 291 -21.36 8.15 -2.13
C ASN A 291 -22.86 8.34 -1.91
N VAL A 292 -23.36 7.98 -0.71
CA VAL A 292 -24.79 8.10 -0.32
C VAL A 292 -25.26 9.53 -0.50
N THR A 293 -24.45 10.47 0.02
CA THR A 293 -24.60 11.92 -0.19
C THR A 293 -23.25 12.51 -0.58
N ASN A 294 -23.17 13.80 -0.82
CA ASN A 294 -21.88 14.48 -1.05
C ASN A 294 -20.94 14.43 0.17
N ASN A 295 -21.52 14.25 1.37
CA ASN A 295 -20.75 14.22 2.61
C ASN A 295 -20.54 12.81 3.17
N LEU A 296 -21.43 11.85 2.88
CA LEU A 296 -21.39 10.49 3.43
C LEU A 296 -21.06 9.49 2.34
N SER A 297 -19.98 8.73 2.54
CA SER A 297 -19.65 7.56 1.74
C SER A 297 -19.62 6.32 2.63
N LEU A 298 -20.13 5.21 2.12
CA LEU A 298 -20.11 3.90 2.75
C LEU A 298 -19.50 2.90 1.79
N GLY A 299 -18.63 2.03 2.27
CA GLY A 299 -18.01 1.02 1.44
C GLY A 299 -18.14 -0.38 2.03
N PHE A 300 -18.11 -1.35 1.14
CA PHE A 300 -18.11 -2.77 1.46
C PHE A 300 -16.91 -3.45 0.81
N PHE A 301 -16.15 -4.19 1.61
CA PHE A 301 -14.96 -4.92 1.21
C PHE A 301 -15.16 -6.41 1.42
N ASN A 302 -14.68 -7.21 0.47
CA ASN A 302 -14.56 -8.66 0.61
C ASN A 302 -13.22 -9.11 0.03
N ALA A 303 -12.51 -9.96 0.75
CA ALA A 303 -11.31 -10.63 0.27
C ALA A 303 -11.44 -12.14 0.45
N TYR A 304 -10.87 -12.90 -0.49
CA TYR A 304 -10.80 -14.34 -0.43
C TYR A 304 -9.41 -14.82 -0.87
N ILE A 305 -8.71 -15.50 0.03
CA ILE A 305 -7.36 -16.05 -0.22
C ILE A 305 -7.49 -17.55 -0.47
N VAL A 306 -7.06 -18.01 -1.63
CA VAL A 306 -7.20 -19.42 -2.06
C VAL A 306 -5.84 -19.98 -2.47
N PRO A 307 -5.37 -21.07 -1.85
CA PRO A 307 -4.18 -21.77 -2.29
C PRO A 307 -4.33 -22.32 -3.72
N GLU A 308 -3.28 -22.18 -4.55
CA GLU A 308 -3.27 -22.72 -5.92
C GLU A 308 -3.28 -24.25 -5.97
N ALA A 309 -2.79 -24.91 -4.91
CA ALA A 309 -2.68 -26.36 -4.82
C ALA A 309 -3.20 -26.87 -3.48
N ASP A 310 -3.56 -28.15 -3.43
CA ASP A 310 -3.83 -28.87 -2.18
C ASP A 310 -2.55 -29.23 -1.41
N ASP A 311 -2.68 -29.89 -0.27
CA ASP A 311 -1.54 -30.26 0.56
C ASP A 311 -0.67 -31.38 -0.04
N GLN A 312 -1.19 -32.11 -1.01
CA GLN A 312 -0.50 -33.13 -1.78
C GLN A 312 0.26 -32.52 -2.98
N GLY A 313 0.10 -31.21 -3.24
CA GLY A 313 0.72 -30.53 -4.35
C GLY A 313 -0.06 -30.60 -5.65
N ASN A 314 -1.27 -31.19 -5.66
CA ASN A 314 -2.12 -31.19 -6.85
C ASN A 314 -2.65 -29.78 -7.12
N ARG A 315 -2.36 -29.26 -8.31
CA ARG A 315 -2.83 -27.92 -8.69
C ARG A 315 -4.35 -27.92 -8.83
N ARG A 316 -4.95 -26.90 -8.26
CA ARG A 316 -6.36 -26.56 -8.48
C ARG A 316 -6.46 -25.67 -9.69
N GLY A 317 -7.35 -25.98 -10.61
CA GLY A 317 -7.66 -25.11 -11.74
C GLY A 317 -8.23 -23.77 -11.28
N PHE A 318 -8.23 -22.78 -12.17
CA PHE A 318 -8.91 -21.51 -11.94
C PHE A 318 -10.43 -21.77 -11.82
N ASP A 319 -11.01 -21.41 -10.67
CA ASP A 319 -12.45 -21.55 -10.45
C ASP A 319 -13.20 -20.43 -11.18
N VAL A 320 -14.12 -20.79 -12.08
CA VAL A 320 -14.94 -19.83 -12.83
C VAL A 320 -15.73 -18.89 -11.90
N ASN A 321 -16.06 -19.33 -10.69
CA ASN A 321 -16.71 -18.48 -9.69
C ASN A 321 -15.87 -17.26 -9.30
N PHE A 322 -14.56 -17.30 -9.53
CA PHE A 322 -13.67 -16.16 -9.28
C PHE A 322 -13.89 -15.00 -10.24
N ILE A 323 -14.60 -15.20 -11.35
CA ILE A 323 -14.98 -14.15 -12.30
C ILE A 323 -16.32 -13.49 -11.91
N ASN A 324 -17.05 -14.08 -10.95
CA ASN A 324 -18.36 -13.57 -10.58
C ASN A 324 -18.24 -12.17 -9.94
N PRO A 325 -18.87 -11.14 -10.52
CA PRO A 325 -18.81 -9.78 -9.99
C PRO A 325 -19.69 -9.55 -8.76
N VAL A 326 -20.45 -10.55 -8.33
CA VAL A 326 -21.27 -10.44 -7.13
C VAL A 326 -20.37 -10.55 -5.90
N VAL A 327 -20.28 -9.47 -5.15
CA VAL A 327 -19.34 -9.26 -4.04
C VAL A 327 -19.29 -10.42 -3.02
N PHE A 328 -20.39 -11.12 -2.80
CA PHE A 328 -20.45 -12.22 -1.83
C PHE A 328 -20.24 -13.61 -2.42
N ALA A 329 -20.26 -13.74 -3.73
CA ALA A 329 -20.34 -15.07 -4.35
C ALA A 329 -19.05 -15.87 -4.19
N SER A 330 -17.89 -15.23 -4.19
CA SER A 330 -16.60 -15.90 -4.03
C SER A 330 -16.26 -16.24 -2.58
N GLY A 331 -16.69 -15.42 -1.63
CA GLY A 331 -16.36 -15.57 -0.21
C GLY A 331 -17.45 -16.27 0.64
N LEU A 332 -18.71 -16.14 0.30
CA LEU A 332 -19.86 -16.68 1.06
C LEU A 332 -20.65 -17.75 0.31
N GLY A 333 -20.42 -17.92 -1.00
CA GLY A 333 -21.04 -18.98 -1.79
C GLY A 333 -20.41 -20.37 -1.54
N PRO A 334 -21.01 -21.45 -2.07
CA PRO A 334 -20.42 -22.77 -2.03
C PRO A 334 -19.21 -22.83 -2.97
N SER A 335 -18.06 -22.34 -2.50
CA SER A 335 -16.79 -22.57 -3.17
C SER A 335 -16.37 -24.01 -2.89
N SER A 336 -16.03 -24.74 -3.94
CA SER A 336 -15.44 -26.07 -3.82
C SER A 336 -14.01 -26.03 -3.28
N GLN A 337 -13.42 -24.83 -3.17
CA GLN A 337 -12.03 -24.65 -2.77
C GLN A 337 -11.95 -24.04 -1.36
N PRO A 338 -11.20 -24.67 -0.44
CA PRO A 338 -10.97 -24.11 0.88
C PRO A 338 -10.10 -22.86 0.76
N GLY A 339 -10.44 -21.83 1.51
CA GLY A 339 -9.70 -20.58 1.54
C GLY A 339 -10.14 -19.71 2.72
N ASN A 340 -9.42 -18.62 2.95
CA ASN A 340 -9.70 -17.66 4.00
C ASN A 340 -10.53 -16.49 3.46
N ALA A 341 -11.66 -16.20 4.07
CA ALA A 341 -12.58 -15.14 3.67
C ALA A 341 -12.66 -14.05 4.74
N LEU A 342 -12.44 -12.79 4.30
CA LEU A 342 -12.55 -11.60 5.12
C LEU A 342 -13.62 -10.67 4.54
N VAL A 343 -14.36 -10.01 5.44
CA VAL A 343 -15.32 -8.97 5.08
C VAL A 343 -14.98 -7.70 5.85
N GLY A 344 -15.17 -6.56 5.21
CA GLY A 344 -14.95 -5.27 5.83
C GLY A 344 -15.93 -4.20 5.38
N PHE A 345 -15.97 -3.16 6.16
CA PHE A 345 -16.77 -1.98 5.89
C PHE A 345 -15.91 -0.74 6.03
N THR A 346 -16.17 0.25 5.19
CA THR A 346 -15.59 1.59 5.32
C THR A 346 -16.70 2.60 5.48
N GLY A 347 -16.42 3.65 6.22
CA GLY A 347 -17.30 4.80 6.34
C GLY A 347 -16.50 6.10 6.32
N LYS A 348 -17.02 7.10 5.63
CA LYS A 348 -16.41 8.42 5.59
C LYS A 348 -17.51 9.47 5.66
N TYR A 349 -17.32 10.46 6.53
CA TYR A 349 -18.21 11.60 6.67
C TYR A 349 -17.42 12.90 6.63
N LYS A 350 -17.67 13.73 5.62
CA LYS A 350 -17.03 15.04 5.49
C LYS A 350 -17.60 15.99 6.51
N ILE A 351 -16.73 16.47 7.38
CA ILE A 351 -17.02 17.50 8.40
C ILE A 351 -16.23 18.75 8.05
N PHE A 352 -16.74 19.90 8.39
CA PHE A 352 -16.13 21.17 8.04
C PHE A 352 -15.85 21.28 6.52
N ASP A 353 -15.12 22.29 6.09
CA ASP A 353 -14.55 22.32 4.74
C ASP A 353 -13.19 21.62 4.74
N LYS A 354 -12.96 20.73 3.76
CA LYS A 354 -11.69 20.01 3.54
C LYS A 354 -11.26 19.02 4.64
N SER A 355 -12.21 18.51 5.43
CA SER A 355 -11.93 17.54 6.48
C SER A 355 -12.93 16.38 6.46
N ALA A 356 -12.50 15.20 6.90
CA ALA A 356 -13.35 14.02 6.98
C ALA A 356 -13.03 13.16 8.20
N LEU A 357 -14.09 12.69 8.86
CA LEU A 357 -14.04 11.52 9.74
C LEU A 357 -14.11 10.27 8.88
N TYR A 358 -13.37 9.24 9.21
CA TYR A 358 -13.41 7.96 8.52
C TYR A 358 -13.22 6.80 9.48
N GLY A 359 -13.60 5.62 9.03
CA GLY A 359 -13.39 4.39 9.79
C GLY A 359 -13.44 3.15 8.92
N GLN A 360 -12.95 2.05 9.48
CA GLN A 360 -13.00 0.72 8.92
C GLN A 360 -13.43 -0.29 9.99
N LEU A 361 -14.14 -1.30 9.57
CA LEU A 361 -14.43 -2.50 10.37
C LEU A 361 -13.99 -3.72 9.56
N LEU A 362 -13.24 -4.61 10.18
CA LEU A 362 -12.82 -5.89 9.61
C LEU A 362 -13.45 -7.02 10.42
N ILE A 363 -13.99 -8.00 9.72
CA ILE A 363 -14.48 -9.26 10.27
C ILE A 363 -13.80 -10.40 9.50
N ASP A 364 -13.03 -11.20 10.22
CA ASP A 364 -12.32 -12.35 9.67
C ASP A 364 -13.12 -13.65 9.92
N ARG A 365 -12.97 -14.64 9.05
CA ARG A 365 -13.56 -15.98 9.19
C ARG A 365 -15.08 -16.06 9.26
N ILE A 366 -15.75 -15.43 8.36
CA ILE A 366 -17.21 -15.51 8.25
C ILE A 366 -17.69 -16.94 7.95
N LYS A 367 -16.84 -17.78 7.35
CA LYS A 367 -17.16 -19.15 6.95
C LYS A 367 -16.63 -20.26 7.88
N SER A 368 -15.94 -19.90 8.96
CA SER A 368 -15.31 -20.92 9.77
C SER A 368 -16.36 -21.80 10.45
N THR A 369 -16.38 -23.07 10.07
CA THR A 369 -17.00 -24.17 10.84
C THR A 369 -16.07 -24.67 11.93
N ASP A 370 -14.88 -24.08 12.03
CA ASP A 370 -13.82 -24.51 12.93
C ASP A 370 -14.12 -24.17 14.39
N VAL A 371 -13.56 -24.99 15.26
CA VAL A 371 -13.71 -24.94 16.72
C VAL A 371 -13.14 -23.66 17.35
N PHE A 372 -12.49 -22.77 16.53
CA PHE A 372 -11.96 -21.50 17.03
C PHE A 372 -13.11 -20.56 17.42
N LYS A 373 -13.28 -20.40 18.72
CA LYS A 373 -14.28 -19.51 19.32
C LYS A 373 -13.78 -18.08 19.54
N GLY A 374 -12.55 -17.79 19.13
CA GLY A 374 -11.93 -16.47 19.26
C GLY A 374 -12.58 -15.44 18.34
N ASN A 375 -12.74 -14.23 18.85
CA ASN A 375 -13.30 -13.12 18.10
C ASN A 375 -12.17 -12.44 17.28
N THR A 376 -12.13 -12.69 15.98
CA THR A 376 -11.13 -12.17 15.05
C THR A 376 -11.71 -11.00 14.25
N ASN A 377 -11.41 -9.80 14.71
CA ASN A 377 -11.84 -8.57 14.07
C ASN A 377 -10.86 -7.44 14.33
N GLY A 378 -11.06 -6.33 13.62
CA GLY A 378 -10.34 -5.09 13.84
C GLY A 378 -11.19 -3.89 13.46
N TYR A 379 -10.82 -2.72 13.98
CA TYR A 379 -11.44 -1.47 13.57
C TYR A 379 -10.41 -0.33 13.53
N GLN A 380 -10.71 0.63 12.69
CA GLN A 380 -9.99 1.89 12.53
C GLN A 380 -10.97 3.05 12.66
N VAL A 381 -10.55 4.12 13.31
CA VAL A 381 -11.26 5.41 13.35
C VAL A 381 -10.23 6.51 13.22
N GLY A 382 -10.52 7.49 12.37
CA GLY A 382 -9.61 8.61 12.18
C GLY A 382 -10.27 9.87 11.68
N ILE A 383 -9.52 10.94 11.73
CA ILE A 383 -9.82 12.24 11.16
C ILE A 383 -8.66 12.70 10.31
N ARG A 384 -8.94 13.26 9.17
CA ARG A 384 -7.95 13.87 8.28
C ARG A 384 -8.49 15.08 7.54
N GLY A 385 -7.60 15.91 7.05
CA GLY A 385 -7.99 17.05 6.26
C GLY A 385 -6.82 17.93 5.85
N ALA A 386 -7.17 19.10 5.32
CA ALA A 386 -6.23 20.13 4.89
C ALA A 386 -6.66 21.50 5.42
N ASP A 387 -5.72 22.44 5.36
CA ASP A 387 -5.90 23.87 5.69
C ASP A 387 -6.39 24.09 7.14
N ILE A 388 -5.98 23.20 8.07
CA ILE A 388 -6.33 23.34 9.48
C ILE A 388 -5.80 24.66 10.05
N PHE A 389 -6.55 25.26 10.96
CA PHE A 389 -6.27 26.58 11.55
C PHE A 389 -6.18 27.74 10.52
N GLY A 390 -6.75 27.54 9.31
CA GLY A 390 -6.66 28.52 8.22
C GLY A 390 -5.29 28.60 7.54
N VAL A 391 -4.37 27.71 7.87
CA VAL A 391 -3.03 27.63 7.24
C VAL A 391 -3.12 26.79 5.97
N LYS A 392 -3.02 27.45 4.82
CA LYS A 392 -3.07 26.80 3.51
C LYS A 392 -1.98 25.74 3.36
N ASP A 393 -2.32 24.62 2.71
CA ASP A 393 -1.44 23.47 2.47
C ASP A 393 -0.89 22.79 3.74
N LEU A 394 -1.50 23.07 4.93
CA LEU A 394 -1.25 22.33 6.16
C LEU A 394 -2.24 21.15 6.24
N ASN A 395 -1.73 19.96 5.99
CA ASN A 395 -2.48 18.71 6.04
C ASN A 395 -2.29 18.02 7.40
N TYR A 396 -3.31 17.29 7.84
CA TYR A 396 -3.26 16.53 9.09
C TYR A 396 -3.99 15.20 8.98
N LEU A 397 -3.60 14.28 9.82
CA LEU A 397 -4.27 13.00 10.05
C LEU A 397 -4.02 12.57 11.50
N VAL A 398 -5.08 12.09 12.15
CA VAL A 398 -5.00 11.36 13.43
C VAL A 398 -5.86 10.13 13.29
N GLU A 399 -5.29 8.95 13.58
CA GLU A 399 -6.03 7.68 13.49
C GLU A 399 -5.69 6.73 14.63
N TYR A 400 -6.68 5.96 15.02
CA TYR A 400 -6.56 4.85 15.94
C TYR A 400 -6.89 3.55 15.22
N ASN A 401 -5.99 2.56 15.33
CA ASN A 401 -6.12 1.25 14.72
C ASN A 401 -6.03 0.17 15.79
N THR A 402 -6.82 -0.88 15.67
CA THR A 402 -6.69 -2.06 16.52
C THR A 402 -7.15 -3.30 15.78
N VAL A 403 -6.39 -4.38 15.92
CA VAL A 403 -6.70 -5.69 15.36
C VAL A 403 -6.48 -6.74 16.43
N LYS A 404 -7.47 -7.61 16.63
CA LYS A 404 -7.41 -8.68 17.62
C LYS A 404 -6.39 -9.75 17.27
N PRO A 405 -5.87 -10.50 18.26
CA PRO A 405 -4.99 -11.63 18.03
C PRO A 405 -5.60 -12.63 17.04
N TYR A 406 -4.73 -13.26 16.22
CA TYR A 406 -5.07 -14.27 15.22
C TYR A 406 -5.91 -13.77 14.03
N THR A 407 -6.31 -12.51 13.98
CA THR A 407 -6.91 -11.92 12.79
C THR A 407 -5.92 -12.00 11.64
N TYR A 408 -6.38 -12.26 10.42
CA TYR A 408 -5.61 -12.54 9.20
C TYR A 408 -4.93 -13.92 9.13
N ALA A 409 -4.68 -14.59 10.25
CA ALA A 409 -4.14 -15.94 10.25
C ALA A 409 -5.18 -16.97 9.83
N ASP A 410 -4.77 -18.13 9.36
CA ASP A 410 -5.63 -19.28 9.06
C ASP A 410 -5.07 -20.55 9.70
N THR A 411 -5.84 -21.63 9.72
CA THR A 411 -5.37 -22.96 10.14
C THR A 411 -4.23 -23.47 9.27
N LYS A 412 -4.15 -22.98 8.02
CA LYS A 412 -3.04 -23.19 7.10
C LYS A 412 -2.37 -21.86 6.78
N SER A 413 -1.09 -21.74 7.06
CA SER A 413 -0.31 -20.53 6.82
C SER A 413 -0.44 -20.01 5.38
N ILE A 414 -0.53 -20.90 4.38
CA ILE A 414 -0.69 -20.50 2.98
C ILE A 414 -2.01 -19.74 2.73
N SER A 415 -3.08 -20.02 3.50
CA SER A 415 -4.36 -19.33 3.40
C SER A 415 -4.41 -18.04 4.22
N ALA A 416 -3.36 -17.73 5.00
CA ALA A 416 -3.28 -16.48 5.75
C ALA A 416 -3.33 -15.26 4.82
N TYR A 417 -3.86 -14.15 5.33
CA TYR A 417 -4.00 -12.88 4.62
C TYR A 417 -2.66 -12.15 4.52
N THR A 418 -1.73 -12.75 3.78
CA THR A 418 -0.33 -12.32 3.67
C THR A 418 0.20 -12.42 2.25
N TYR A 419 1.27 -11.68 1.98
CA TYR A 419 2.12 -11.83 0.81
C TYR A 419 3.58 -11.64 1.21
N PHE A 420 4.47 -12.56 0.79
CA PHE A 420 5.89 -12.53 1.15
C PHE A 420 6.11 -12.35 2.66
N SER A 421 5.43 -13.14 3.48
CA SER A 421 5.48 -13.07 4.95
C SER A 421 5.06 -11.72 5.55
N GLN A 422 4.45 -10.84 4.76
CA GLN A 422 3.97 -9.54 5.18
C GLN A 422 2.44 -9.52 5.19
N PRO A 423 1.79 -8.93 6.20
CA PRO A 423 0.33 -8.78 6.21
C PRO A 423 -0.14 -7.90 5.03
N LEU A 424 -1.26 -8.26 4.44
CA LEU A 424 -1.93 -7.44 3.41
C LEU A 424 -2.74 -6.28 4.02
N GLY A 425 -3.01 -6.35 5.31
CA GLY A 425 -3.61 -5.27 6.09
C GLY A 425 -2.56 -4.37 6.75
N ASP A 426 -2.76 -4.08 8.03
CA ASP A 426 -1.88 -3.21 8.81
C ASP A 426 -0.47 -3.81 8.99
N PRO A 427 0.62 -3.00 8.95
CA PRO A 427 1.99 -3.43 9.20
C PRO A 427 2.21 -4.20 10.49
N PHE A 428 1.49 -3.86 11.56
CA PHE A 428 1.57 -4.59 12.82
C PHE A 428 0.95 -5.98 12.76
N GLY A 429 0.25 -6.35 11.68
CA GLY A 429 -0.47 -7.62 11.54
C GLY A 429 -1.65 -7.69 12.51
N ALA A 430 -1.56 -8.53 13.53
CA ALA A 430 -2.61 -8.71 14.53
C ALA A 430 -2.11 -8.44 15.95
N ASN A 431 -3.01 -8.56 16.97
CA ASN A 431 -2.69 -8.42 18.38
C ASN A 431 -2.08 -7.06 18.73
N PHE A 432 -2.65 -5.97 18.21
CA PHE A 432 -2.14 -4.62 18.45
C PHE A 432 -3.24 -3.57 18.57
N ARG A 433 -2.86 -2.42 19.11
CA ARG A 433 -3.53 -1.12 18.99
C ARG A 433 -2.47 -0.04 18.79
N GLU A 434 -2.77 0.91 17.92
CA GLU A 434 -1.91 2.07 17.68
C GLU A 434 -2.72 3.36 17.61
N LEU A 435 -2.08 4.46 18.01
CA LEU A 435 -2.52 5.82 17.77
C LEU A 435 -1.43 6.51 16.95
N ASN A 436 -1.80 7.03 15.78
CA ASN A 436 -0.89 7.65 14.85
C ASN A 436 -1.36 9.06 14.49
N GLY A 437 -0.46 10.04 14.55
CA GLY A 437 -0.72 11.42 14.17
C GLY A 437 0.32 11.89 13.16
N ILE A 438 -0.12 12.45 12.05
CA ILE A 438 0.75 12.97 10.99
C ILE A 438 0.32 14.38 10.63
N MET A 439 1.30 15.28 10.53
CA MET A 439 1.11 16.63 9.99
C MET A 439 2.10 16.85 8.84
N ASN A 440 1.64 17.52 7.80
CA ASN A 440 2.47 17.90 6.67
C ASN A 440 2.16 19.34 6.25
N TYR A 441 3.17 20.15 6.08
CA TYR A 441 3.07 21.52 5.60
C TYR A 441 3.93 21.72 4.34
N SER A 442 3.32 22.26 3.29
CA SER A 442 4.01 22.55 2.03
C SER A 442 4.11 24.06 1.82
N ALA A 443 5.33 24.59 1.68
CA ALA A 443 5.61 26.01 1.42
C ALA A 443 6.48 26.14 0.18
N GLY A 444 5.85 26.33 -0.98
CA GLY A 444 6.55 26.37 -2.26
C GLY A 444 7.30 25.07 -2.55
N ARG A 445 8.63 25.10 -2.55
CA ARG A 445 9.49 23.92 -2.75
C ARG A 445 9.84 23.18 -1.46
N PHE A 446 9.47 23.70 -0.28
CA PHE A 446 9.72 23.06 0.99
C PHE A 446 8.52 22.23 1.43
N ASP A 447 8.80 21.00 1.85
CA ASP A 447 7.83 20.13 2.54
C ASP A 447 8.37 19.80 3.94
N PHE A 448 7.50 19.93 4.95
CA PHE A 448 7.76 19.58 6.33
C PHE A 448 6.77 18.51 6.73
N GLN A 449 7.24 17.37 7.23
CA GLN A 449 6.37 16.32 7.74
C GLN A 449 6.80 15.92 9.13
N GLY A 450 5.83 15.72 10.02
CA GLY A 450 6.01 15.16 11.34
C GLY A 450 5.03 14.01 11.55
N GLN A 451 5.49 12.93 12.19
CA GLN A 451 4.71 11.79 12.62
C GLN A 451 4.99 11.46 14.08
N LEU A 452 3.94 11.19 14.83
CA LEU A 452 4.02 10.65 16.19
C LEU A 452 3.14 9.41 16.27
N MET A 453 3.67 8.32 16.79
CA MET A 453 2.94 7.08 16.94
C MET A 453 3.19 6.47 18.32
N TYR A 454 2.12 5.96 18.91
CA TYR A 454 2.17 5.06 20.04
C TYR A 454 1.47 3.75 19.67
N ALA A 455 2.17 2.63 19.87
CA ALA A 455 1.57 1.33 19.66
C ALA A 455 1.78 0.43 20.89
N LYS A 456 0.79 -0.45 21.13
CA LYS A 456 0.84 -1.52 22.11
C LYS A 456 0.47 -2.82 21.45
N TYR A 457 1.32 -3.84 21.59
CA TYR A 457 1.11 -5.15 20.99
C TYR A 457 1.67 -6.28 21.86
N GLY A 458 1.24 -7.50 21.56
CA GLY A 458 1.76 -8.68 22.25
C GLY A 458 2.70 -9.46 21.34
N LEU A 459 3.94 -9.70 21.76
CA LEU A 459 4.88 -10.56 21.06
C LEU A 459 4.73 -12.01 21.49
N ASP A 460 5.13 -12.93 20.61
CA ASP A 460 5.22 -14.35 20.92
C ASP A 460 6.51 -14.64 21.70
N ALA A 461 6.43 -15.38 22.79
CA ALA A 461 7.59 -15.99 23.39
C ALA A 461 8.10 -17.16 22.52
N ALA A 462 9.31 -17.63 22.78
CA ALA A 462 9.90 -18.74 22.05
C ALA A 462 8.98 -20.00 22.13
N GLY A 463 8.57 -20.52 20.98
CA GLY A 463 7.67 -21.67 20.90
C GLY A 463 6.18 -21.37 21.10
N GLU A 464 5.81 -20.13 21.38
CA GLU A 464 4.41 -19.72 21.54
C GLU A 464 3.84 -19.10 20.26
N ASN A 465 2.51 -19.08 20.20
CA ASN A 465 1.75 -18.32 19.21
C ASN A 465 0.62 -17.57 19.94
N ASN A 466 0.83 -16.28 20.16
CA ASN A 466 -0.11 -15.38 20.81
C ASN A 466 -0.89 -14.52 19.78
N GLY A 467 -0.83 -14.91 18.50
CA GLY A 467 -1.60 -14.32 17.42
C GLY A 467 -1.11 -12.97 16.93
N LYS A 468 0.17 -12.64 17.15
CA LYS A 468 0.83 -11.46 16.57
C LYS A 468 1.31 -11.75 15.15
N ASP A 469 2.02 -12.87 14.99
CA ASP A 469 2.53 -13.32 13.71
C ASP A 469 1.43 -14.02 12.91
N VAL A 470 0.89 -13.30 11.93
CA VAL A 470 -0.22 -13.76 11.10
C VAL A 470 0.19 -14.86 10.10
N THR A 471 1.48 -15.16 9.98
CA THR A 471 1.98 -16.26 9.14
C THR A 471 1.95 -17.60 9.87
N LYS A 472 1.83 -17.58 11.20
CA LYS A 472 1.71 -18.80 12.02
C LYS A 472 0.30 -19.36 11.93
N PRO A 473 0.16 -20.70 11.79
CA PRO A 473 -1.16 -21.33 11.81
C PRO A 473 -1.92 -21.03 13.11
N LEU A 474 -3.22 -20.88 12.99
CA LEU A 474 -4.12 -20.77 14.13
C LEU A 474 -4.03 -21.99 15.02
N VAL A 475 -4.15 -21.75 16.34
CA VAL A 475 -4.34 -22.79 17.35
C VAL A 475 -5.82 -22.91 17.66
N PRO A 476 -6.51 -23.98 17.24
CA PRO A 476 -7.98 -24.10 17.34
C PRO A 476 -8.53 -24.08 18.78
N THR A 477 -7.71 -24.42 19.76
CA THR A 477 -8.13 -24.57 21.17
C THR A 477 -8.19 -23.25 21.95
N LEU A 478 -7.76 -22.14 21.38
CA LEU A 478 -7.75 -20.85 22.09
C LEU A 478 -9.15 -20.22 22.09
N THR A 479 -9.65 -19.92 23.28
CA THR A 479 -10.99 -19.36 23.49
C THR A 479 -11.00 -17.88 23.82
N THR A 480 -9.85 -17.30 24.16
CA THR A 480 -9.73 -15.89 24.58
C THR A 480 -8.76 -15.15 23.68
N THR A 481 -9.15 -13.95 23.24
CA THR A 481 -8.33 -13.06 22.44
C THR A 481 -8.37 -11.65 23.02
N SER A 482 -7.33 -11.27 23.74
CA SER A 482 -7.18 -9.90 24.24
C SER A 482 -5.96 -9.24 23.61
N VAL A 483 -6.12 -8.00 23.16
CA VAL A 483 -5.03 -7.24 22.55
C VAL A 483 -3.91 -7.02 23.57
N GLY A 484 -2.68 -7.38 23.17
CA GLY A 484 -1.49 -7.31 24.01
C GLY A 484 -1.19 -8.63 24.73
N GLN A 485 -1.91 -9.74 24.45
CA GLN A 485 -1.56 -11.06 24.99
C GLN A 485 -0.17 -11.52 24.54
N GLY A 486 0.49 -12.36 25.35
CA GLY A 486 1.91 -12.70 25.21
C GLY A 486 2.80 -11.66 25.87
N ILE A 487 3.97 -11.36 25.31
CA ILE A 487 4.91 -10.37 25.82
C ILE A 487 4.40 -8.97 25.46
N ASN A 488 3.73 -8.34 26.42
CA ASN A 488 3.15 -7.01 26.25
C ASN A 488 4.21 -5.96 25.99
N THR A 489 4.17 -5.33 24.83
CA THR A 489 5.20 -4.42 24.32
C THR A 489 4.60 -3.05 24.01
N ASN A 490 5.28 -1.99 24.42
CA ASN A 490 4.95 -0.61 24.11
C ASN A 490 5.98 -0.05 23.11
N LEU A 491 5.50 0.63 22.08
CA LEU A 491 6.32 1.29 21.08
C LEU A 491 5.96 2.77 21.00
N TYR A 492 6.97 3.62 21.10
CA TYR A 492 6.90 5.05 20.84
C TYR A 492 7.76 5.35 19.61
N TYR A 493 7.17 6.04 18.64
CA TYR A 493 7.83 6.42 17.41
C TYR A 493 7.58 7.89 17.12
N ALA A 494 8.63 8.60 16.73
CA ALA A 494 8.56 9.96 16.23
C ALA A 494 9.44 10.09 15.00
N GLU A 495 8.92 10.69 13.94
CA GLU A 495 9.66 11.00 12.72
C GLU A 495 9.41 12.44 12.33
N GLY A 496 10.45 13.11 11.84
CA GLY A 496 10.38 14.45 11.27
C GLY A 496 11.23 14.52 10.02
N THR A 497 10.68 15.09 8.94
CA THR A 497 11.40 15.31 7.69
C THR A 497 11.23 16.72 7.19
N VAL A 498 12.30 17.29 6.65
CA VAL A 498 12.30 18.54 5.90
C VAL A 498 12.88 18.24 4.54
N SER A 499 12.16 18.57 3.48
CA SER A 499 12.64 18.35 2.12
C SER A 499 12.53 19.59 1.25
N PHE A 500 13.49 19.73 0.33
CA PHE A 500 13.52 20.78 -0.67
C PHE A 500 13.43 20.16 -2.07
N LEU A 501 12.34 20.48 -2.76
CA LEU A 501 12.03 19.95 -4.08
C LEU A 501 12.92 20.58 -5.15
N VAL A 502 13.74 19.77 -5.79
CA VAL A 502 14.65 20.18 -6.88
C VAL A 502 13.94 20.07 -8.23
N ASN A 503 13.34 18.90 -8.53
CA ASN A 503 12.57 18.67 -9.75
C ASN A 503 11.25 17.99 -9.43
N PRO A 504 10.09 18.62 -9.71
CA PRO A 504 8.80 18.05 -9.39
C PRO A 504 8.41 16.85 -10.27
N LYS A 505 8.97 16.71 -11.48
CA LYS A 505 8.56 15.70 -12.47
C LYS A 505 8.80 14.27 -11.99
N TYR A 506 9.90 14.04 -11.29
CA TYR A 506 10.25 12.75 -10.70
C TYR A 506 10.58 12.86 -9.20
N ASN A 507 10.02 13.91 -8.55
CA ASN A 507 10.14 14.16 -7.11
C ASN A 507 11.60 14.16 -6.61
N LEU A 508 12.52 14.71 -7.40
CA LEU A 508 13.91 14.89 -6.95
C LEU A 508 13.95 15.94 -5.85
N ARG A 509 14.46 15.57 -4.66
CA ARG A 509 14.51 16.44 -3.50
C ARG A 509 15.73 16.15 -2.63
N PHE A 510 16.25 17.19 -1.99
CA PHE A 510 17.06 17.02 -0.80
C PHE A 510 16.15 16.76 0.40
N GLU A 511 16.55 15.85 1.28
CA GLU A 511 15.76 15.49 2.45
C GLU A 511 16.68 15.39 3.68
N LEU A 512 16.27 16.02 4.76
CA LEU A 512 16.82 15.87 6.11
C LEU A 512 15.75 15.21 6.97
N GLY A 513 16.09 14.12 7.62
CA GLY A 513 15.17 13.32 8.44
C GLY A 513 15.72 13.03 9.81
N GLY A 514 14.80 12.87 10.76
CA GLY A 514 15.11 12.38 12.10
C GLY A 514 14.08 11.36 12.54
N ILE A 515 14.52 10.25 13.14
CA ILE A 515 13.66 9.20 13.70
C ILE A 515 14.08 8.94 15.14
N TYR A 516 13.10 8.89 16.02
CA TYR A 516 13.25 8.36 17.38
C TYR A 516 12.28 7.20 17.57
N ARG A 517 12.81 6.03 17.98
CA ARG A 517 12.03 4.83 18.27
C ARG A 517 12.43 4.25 19.61
N LYS A 518 11.43 3.96 20.45
CA LYS A 518 11.62 3.26 21.73
C LYS A 518 10.61 2.15 21.87
N GLU A 519 11.10 0.94 21.93
CA GLU A 519 10.31 -0.27 22.17
C GLU A 519 10.68 -0.83 23.56
N SER A 520 9.69 -1.11 24.39
CA SER A 520 9.92 -1.62 25.75
C SER A 520 8.91 -2.68 26.15
N ASN A 521 9.39 -3.74 26.78
CA ASN A 521 8.62 -4.85 27.32
C ASN A 521 9.33 -5.48 28.54
N SER A 522 8.80 -6.61 29.02
CA SER A 522 9.40 -7.34 30.17
C SER A 522 10.78 -7.94 29.88
N ILE A 523 11.18 -8.09 28.61
CA ILE A 523 12.49 -8.64 28.23
C ILE A 523 13.54 -7.54 28.21
N GLY A 524 13.16 -6.31 27.86
CA GLY A 524 14.10 -5.19 27.78
C GLY A 524 13.59 -3.99 27.00
N THR A 525 14.49 -3.09 26.70
CA THR A 525 14.22 -1.86 25.95
C THR A 525 15.18 -1.74 24.77
N LYS A 526 14.64 -1.55 23.58
CA LYS A 526 15.38 -1.23 22.36
C LYS A 526 15.08 0.21 21.94
N ASN A 527 16.12 0.98 21.65
CA ASN A 527 16.01 2.39 21.24
C ASN A 527 16.79 2.63 19.95
N ALA A 528 16.26 3.49 19.08
CA ALA A 528 16.97 4.05 17.95
C ALA A 528 16.80 5.58 17.95
N ALA A 529 17.83 6.33 17.58
CA ALA A 529 17.79 7.77 17.41
C ALA A 529 18.63 8.14 16.19
N ILE A 530 17.96 8.33 15.07
CA ILE A 530 18.57 8.41 13.76
C ILE A 530 18.45 9.84 13.25
N VAL A 531 19.52 10.35 12.68
CA VAL A 531 19.51 11.55 11.83
C VAL A 531 20.06 11.14 10.47
N SER A 532 19.36 11.52 9.42
CA SER A 532 19.74 11.20 8.04
C SER A 532 19.55 12.40 7.13
N PHE A 533 20.35 12.46 6.08
CA PHE A 533 20.19 13.40 4.98
C PHE A 533 20.47 12.71 3.67
N GLY A 534 19.90 13.21 2.59
CA GLY A 534 20.12 12.61 1.27
C GLY A 534 19.46 13.35 0.12
N LEU A 535 19.78 12.85 -1.06
CA LEU A 535 19.13 13.20 -2.30
C LEU A 535 18.21 12.03 -2.67
N ARG A 536 16.93 12.30 -2.78
CA ARG A 536 15.92 11.27 -3.09
C ARG A 536 15.12 11.67 -4.32
N SER A 537 14.76 10.69 -5.11
CA SER A 537 13.78 10.82 -6.17
C SER A 537 12.69 9.79 -5.99
N SER A 538 11.66 9.83 -6.82
CA SER A 538 10.49 8.97 -6.73
C SER A 538 9.50 9.31 -5.59
N PHE A 539 8.32 8.71 -5.72
CA PHE A 539 7.24 8.79 -4.72
C PHE A 539 7.11 7.50 -3.90
N ARG A 540 8.13 6.63 -3.89
CA ARG A 540 8.09 5.35 -3.19
C ARG A 540 7.99 5.52 -1.68
N ASN A 541 7.06 4.84 -1.02
CA ASN A 541 7.01 4.74 0.42
C ASN A 541 8.13 3.81 0.93
N LEU A 542 8.80 4.24 1.99
CA LEU A 542 9.72 3.44 2.80
C LEU A 542 9.18 3.44 4.22
N TYR A 543 8.74 2.28 4.71
CA TYR A 543 8.18 2.14 6.04
C TYR A 543 9.27 1.96 7.07
N HIS A 544 9.26 2.76 8.14
CA HIS A 544 10.17 2.68 9.28
C HIS A 544 9.40 2.52 10.62
N ASP A 545 8.10 2.66 10.59
CA ASP A 545 7.16 2.82 11.69
C ASP A 545 6.32 1.54 11.96
N PHE A 546 7.00 0.38 12.05
CA PHE A 546 6.40 -0.93 12.34
C PHE A 546 7.05 -1.61 13.54
#